data_38ccd76eb2967d6c6d28a7d54e031481
#
_entry.id   38ccd76eb2967d6c6d28a7d54e031481
#
_cell.length_a   1.000
_cell.length_b   1.000
_cell.length_c   1.000
_cell.angle_alpha   90.00
_cell.angle_beta   90.00
_cell.angle_gamma   90.00
#
_symmetry.space_group_name_H-M   'P 1'
#
loop_
_entity.id
_entity.type
_entity.pdbx_description
1 polymer ?
#
loop_
_entity_poly.entity_id
_entity_poly.type
_entity_poly.pdbx_seq_one_letter_code
_entity_poly.pdbx_strand_id
1 'polypeptide(L)'
;MSLKIHAFPPSPRGFKVISVAAHLDVPHEFVFCDLTKGVQKTPEFTALNPNQRMPVLEGDGWSLWESNAIAQYLATLKPGLLPMDEKARADVTRWMFWESSDWDPACATLIFERFVKGFFGGGPADPAEVEKGLTKFHRAAKVLNAHLKGRNYICGGQLTVADFSIGAPLIMAVPAQFPLEDYPEIRRWYAQLAALPAWQKALAMGQMPQAA
;
A
#
# COMPACT_ATOMS: atom_id res chain seq x y z
N MET A 1 -8.61 -23.57 5.43
CA MET A 1 -9.05 -22.17 5.20
C MET A 1 -8.48 -21.73 3.87
N SER A 2 -9.32 -21.54 2.86
CA SER A 2 -8.89 -21.04 1.55
C SER A 2 -9.06 -19.52 1.55
N LEU A 3 -7.94 -18.79 1.51
CA LEU A 3 -7.94 -17.34 1.41
C LEU A 3 -7.84 -16.92 -0.04
N LYS A 4 -8.60 -15.87 -0.43
CA LYS A 4 -8.46 -15.21 -1.73
C LYS A 4 -8.15 -13.73 -1.54
N ILE A 5 -7.17 -13.23 -2.28
CA ILE A 5 -6.82 -11.82 -2.30
C ILE A 5 -7.31 -11.21 -3.61
N HIS A 6 -8.35 -10.41 -3.53
CA HIS A 6 -8.89 -9.64 -4.65
C HIS A 6 -8.16 -8.30 -4.71
N ALA A 7 -7.33 -8.09 -5.72
CA ALA A 7 -6.56 -6.87 -5.83
C ALA A 7 -6.23 -6.50 -7.29
N PHE A 8 -5.86 -5.23 -7.46
CA PHE A 8 -5.23 -4.68 -8.65
C PHE A 8 -3.77 -4.37 -8.29
N PRO A 9 -2.78 -5.18 -8.76
CA PRO A 9 -1.39 -5.08 -8.30
C PRO A 9 -0.72 -3.71 -8.51
N PRO A 10 -1.03 -2.93 -9.58
CA PRO A 10 -0.48 -1.59 -9.75
C PRO A 10 -0.97 -0.58 -8.71
N SER A 11 -2.07 -0.87 -8.00
CA SER A 11 -2.53 0.00 -6.92
C SER A 11 -1.65 -0.15 -5.67
N PRO A 12 -1.16 0.95 -5.06
CA PRO A 12 -0.40 0.88 -3.81
C PRO A 12 -1.07 0.07 -2.71
N ARG A 13 -2.40 0.20 -2.57
CA ARG A 13 -3.17 -0.53 -1.55
C ARG A 13 -3.26 -2.03 -1.86
N GLY A 14 -3.41 -2.40 -3.14
CA GLY A 14 -3.33 -3.80 -3.60
C GLY A 14 -1.93 -4.36 -3.41
N PHE A 15 -0.92 -3.62 -3.84
CA PHE A 15 0.49 -3.96 -3.67
C PHE A 15 0.87 -4.23 -2.21
N LYS A 16 0.41 -3.39 -1.27
CA LYS A 16 0.60 -3.57 0.19
C LYS A 16 0.21 -4.98 0.64
N VAL A 17 -0.99 -5.40 0.32
CA VAL A 17 -1.51 -6.71 0.74
C VAL A 17 -0.76 -7.86 0.08
N ILE A 18 -0.49 -7.76 -1.22
CA ILE A 18 0.24 -8.75 -1.99
C ILE A 18 1.66 -8.93 -1.43
N SER A 19 2.37 -7.83 -1.16
CA SER A 19 3.74 -7.87 -0.66
C SER A 19 3.83 -8.45 0.76
N VAL A 20 2.87 -8.14 1.64
CA VAL A 20 2.76 -8.75 2.98
C VAL A 20 2.49 -10.25 2.89
N ALA A 21 1.52 -10.67 2.07
CA ALA A 21 1.21 -12.09 1.87
C ALA A 21 2.42 -12.85 1.31
N ALA A 22 3.13 -12.26 0.35
CA ALA A 22 4.34 -12.84 -0.22
C ALA A 22 5.49 -12.92 0.78
N HIS A 23 5.67 -11.91 1.64
CA HIS A 23 6.74 -11.91 2.65
C HIS A 23 6.53 -12.98 3.72
N LEU A 24 5.29 -13.18 4.13
CA LEU A 24 4.92 -14.17 5.14
C LEU A 24 4.69 -15.57 4.54
N ASP A 25 4.76 -15.70 3.21
CA ASP A 25 4.43 -16.94 2.51
C ASP A 25 3.07 -17.50 2.98
N VAL A 26 2.05 -16.63 3.00
CA VAL A 26 0.67 -17.03 3.33
C VAL A 26 0.03 -17.67 2.11
N PRO A 27 -0.41 -18.94 2.17
CA PRO A 27 -1.11 -19.58 1.04
C PRO A 27 -2.43 -18.85 0.74
N HIS A 28 -2.61 -18.45 -0.52
CA HIS A 28 -3.84 -17.81 -1.00
C HIS A 28 -4.00 -17.98 -2.51
N GLU A 29 -5.24 -17.88 -2.96
CA GLU A 29 -5.58 -17.66 -4.36
C GLU A 29 -5.49 -16.15 -4.64
N PHE A 30 -4.84 -15.76 -5.72
CA PHE A 30 -4.82 -14.38 -6.18
C PHE A 30 -5.91 -14.17 -7.23
N VAL A 31 -6.83 -13.21 -6.98
CA VAL A 31 -7.90 -12.82 -7.90
C VAL A 31 -7.58 -11.43 -8.45
N PHE A 32 -7.20 -11.40 -9.73
CA PHE A 32 -6.96 -10.14 -10.42
C PHE A 32 -8.26 -9.38 -10.64
N CYS A 33 -8.33 -8.17 -10.15
CA CYS A 33 -9.50 -7.30 -10.27
C CYS A 33 -9.19 -6.13 -11.20
N ASP A 34 -9.62 -6.22 -12.44
CA ASP A 34 -9.41 -5.19 -13.45
C ASP A 34 -10.28 -3.95 -13.19
N LEU A 35 -9.66 -2.90 -12.67
CA LEU A 35 -10.35 -1.62 -12.42
C LEU A 35 -10.85 -0.95 -13.71
N THR A 36 -10.18 -1.22 -14.85
CA THR A 36 -10.58 -0.63 -16.15
C THR A 36 -11.89 -1.22 -16.64
N LYS A 37 -12.21 -2.46 -16.26
CA LYS A 37 -13.46 -3.14 -16.58
C LYS A 37 -14.58 -2.91 -15.54
N GLY A 38 -14.30 -2.12 -14.51
CA GLY A 38 -15.29 -1.81 -13.49
C GLY A 38 -15.66 -2.98 -12.57
N VAL A 39 -14.82 -4.01 -12.47
CA VAL A 39 -15.07 -5.22 -11.65
C VAL A 39 -15.49 -4.88 -10.21
N GLN A 40 -14.94 -3.82 -9.64
CA GLN A 40 -15.27 -3.36 -8.29
C GLN A 40 -16.72 -2.88 -8.12
N LYS A 41 -17.44 -2.65 -9.22
CA LYS A 41 -18.84 -2.18 -9.23
C LYS A 41 -19.85 -3.30 -9.46
N THR A 42 -19.39 -4.53 -9.69
CA THR A 42 -20.29 -5.67 -9.89
C THR A 42 -21.03 -6.01 -8.59
N PRO A 43 -22.23 -6.62 -8.67
CA PRO A 43 -22.97 -7.07 -7.49
C PRO A 43 -22.17 -8.04 -6.63
N GLU A 44 -21.44 -8.96 -7.24
CA GLU A 44 -20.63 -9.98 -6.57
C GLU A 44 -19.50 -9.32 -5.76
N PHE A 45 -18.79 -8.37 -6.36
CA PHE A 45 -17.73 -7.64 -5.63
C PHE A 45 -18.32 -6.72 -4.57
N THR A 46 -19.47 -6.08 -4.84
CA THR A 46 -20.15 -5.21 -3.86
C THR A 46 -20.60 -6.01 -2.64
N ALA A 47 -20.95 -7.28 -2.79
CA ALA A 47 -21.26 -8.17 -1.66
C ALA A 47 -20.03 -8.44 -0.78
N LEU A 48 -18.82 -8.46 -1.34
CA LEU A 48 -17.57 -8.60 -0.60
C LEU A 48 -17.13 -7.27 0.06
N ASN A 49 -17.33 -6.15 -0.64
CA ASN A 49 -16.99 -4.83 -0.14
C ASN A 49 -18.02 -3.77 -0.61
N PRO A 50 -18.92 -3.33 0.26
CA PRO A 50 -19.94 -2.34 -0.10
C PRO A 50 -19.37 -0.98 -0.48
N ASN A 51 -18.10 -0.69 -0.16
CA ASN A 51 -17.41 0.53 -0.58
C ASN A 51 -16.92 0.45 -2.04
N GLN A 52 -17.03 -0.70 -2.71
CA GLN A 52 -16.59 -0.92 -4.10
C GLN A 52 -15.11 -0.55 -4.32
N ARG A 53 -14.27 -0.87 -3.35
CA ARG A 53 -12.83 -0.58 -3.35
C ARG A 53 -12.01 -1.85 -3.12
N MET A 54 -10.82 -1.86 -3.68
CA MET A 54 -9.82 -2.90 -3.49
C MET A 54 -8.69 -2.42 -2.59
N PRO A 55 -7.97 -3.35 -1.94
CA PRO A 55 -8.12 -4.81 -1.97
C PRO A 55 -9.24 -5.33 -1.06
N VAL A 56 -9.60 -6.62 -1.26
CA VAL A 56 -10.45 -7.41 -0.36
C VAL A 56 -9.76 -8.75 -0.11
N LEU A 57 -9.78 -9.20 1.14
CA LEU A 57 -9.45 -10.57 1.52
C LEU A 57 -10.76 -11.32 1.74
N GLU A 58 -10.95 -12.45 1.03
CA GLU A 58 -12.07 -13.36 1.19
C GLU A 58 -11.59 -14.64 1.88
N GLY A 59 -12.34 -15.11 2.84
CA GLY A 59 -12.17 -16.40 3.50
C GLY A 59 -13.47 -17.21 3.47
N ASP A 60 -13.48 -18.36 4.13
CA ASP A 60 -14.64 -19.27 4.15
C ASP A 60 -15.84 -18.58 4.84
N GLY A 61 -16.72 -17.95 4.04
CA GLY A 61 -17.95 -17.31 4.50
C GLY A 61 -17.78 -15.90 5.11
N TRP A 62 -16.64 -15.23 4.93
CA TRP A 62 -16.41 -13.86 5.38
C TRP A 62 -15.54 -13.08 4.39
N SER A 63 -15.58 -11.76 4.48
CA SER A 63 -14.69 -10.86 3.76
C SER A 63 -14.12 -9.77 4.69
N LEU A 64 -12.91 -9.32 4.37
CA LEU A 64 -12.23 -8.20 5.06
C LEU A 64 -11.77 -7.20 4.02
N TRP A 65 -12.14 -5.96 4.21
CA TRP A 65 -11.67 -4.82 3.41
C TRP A 65 -10.86 -3.86 4.29
N GLU A 66 -10.30 -2.78 3.74
CA GLU A 66 -9.21 -1.94 4.22
C GLU A 66 -7.84 -2.63 4.18
N SER A 67 -6.97 -2.12 3.32
CA SER A 67 -5.64 -2.71 3.08
C SER A 67 -4.81 -2.86 4.35
N ASN A 68 -4.93 -1.93 5.30
CA ASN A 68 -4.24 -2.00 6.59
C ASN A 68 -4.81 -3.08 7.50
N ALA A 69 -6.13 -3.26 7.52
CA ALA A 69 -6.75 -4.35 8.27
C ALA A 69 -6.35 -5.72 7.71
N ILE A 70 -6.37 -5.85 6.37
CA ILE A 70 -5.94 -7.07 5.70
C ILE A 70 -4.47 -7.38 6.00
N ALA A 71 -3.58 -6.39 5.87
CA ALA A 71 -2.16 -6.56 6.14
C ALA A 71 -1.89 -6.97 7.59
N GLN A 72 -2.60 -6.37 8.56
CA GLN A 72 -2.51 -6.77 9.97
C GLN A 72 -3.03 -8.20 10.18
N TYR A 73 -4.17 -8.56 9.60
CA TYR A 73 -4.70 -9.91 9.71
C TYR A 73 -3.71 -10.95 9.16
N LEU A 74 -3.18 -10.74 7.96
CA LEU A 74 -2.18 -11.64 7.37
C LEU A 74 -0.95 -11.79 8.29
N ALA A 75 -0.53 -10.70 8.95
CA ALA A 75 0.59 -10.70 9.87
C ALA A 75 0.30 -11.43 11.21
N THR A 76 -0.97 -11.74 11.51
CA THR A 76 -1.32 -12.63 12.64
C THR A 76 -1.23 -14.10 12.29
N LEU A 77 -1.28 -14.45 11.00
CA LEU A 77 -1.30 -15.85 10.55
C LEU A 77 0.10 -16.51 10.62
N LYS A 78 1.14 -15.70 10.50
CA LYS A 78 2.54 -16.15 10.59
C LYS A 78 3.38 -15.12 11.33
N PRO A 79 4.38 -15.54 12.12
CA PRO A 79 5.29 -14.63 12.80
C PRO A 79 6.19 -13.88 11.81
N GLY A 80 6.68 -12.71 12.20
CA GLY A 80 7.70 -11.96 11.46
C GLY A 80 7.41 -10.47 11.26
N LEU A 81 6.13 -10.07 11.15
CA LEU A 81 5.77 -8.67 10.87
C LEU A 81 4.98 -7.97 11.99
N LEU A 82 4.59 -8.70 13.04
CA LEU A 82 3.96 -8.13 14.23
C LEU A 82 4.80 -8.45 15.47
N PRO A 83 5.16 -7.44 16.28
CA PRO A 83 5.82 -7.67 17.56
C PRO A 83 4.92 -8.46 18.52
N MET A 84 5.53 -9.20 19.45
CA MET A 84 4.79 -9.88 20.53
C MET A 84 4.39 -8.90 21.64
N ASP A 85 5.19 -7.89 21.89
CA ASP A 85 4.96 -6.86 22.91
C ASP A 85 3.81 -5.96 22.54
N GLU A 86 2.88 -5.72 23.46
CA GLU A 86 1.65 -4.94 23.23
C GLU A 86 1.93 -3.45 22.93
N LYS A 87 2.94 -2.86 23.59
CA LYS A 87 3.34 -1.48 23.34
C LYS A 87 3.94 -1.32 21.95
N ALA A 88 4.76 -2.27 21.53
CA ALA A 88 5.31 -2.31 20.18
C ALA A 88 4.21 -2.52 19.13
N ARG A 89 3.19 -3.34 19.42
CA ARG A 89 2.01 -3.49 18.56
C ARG A 89 1.20 -2.19 18.44
N ALA A 90 1.03 -1.48 19.56
CA ALA A 90 0.37 -0.18 19.53
C ALA A 90 1.15 0.83 18.68
N ASP A 91 2.49 0.78 18.67
CA ASP A 91 3.33 1.61 17.81
C ASP A 91 3.13 1.27 16.33
N VAL A 92 3.09 -0.02 15.96
CA VAL A 92 2.74 -0.45 14.60
C VAL A 92 1.36 0.08 14.18
N THR A 93 0.36 -0.08 15.05
CA THR A 93 -1.02 0.39 14.79
C THR A 93 -1.06 1.90 14.62
N ARG A 94 -0.36 2.66 15.45
CA ARG A 94 -0.24 4.13 15.33
C ARG A 94 0.26 4.54 13.95
N TRP A 95 1.32 3.91 13.46
CA TRP A 95 1.92 4.24 12.17
C TRP A 95 1.02 3.84 11.00
N MET A 96 0.26 2.75 11.12
CA MET A 96 -0.72 2.37 10.10
C MET A 96 -1.93 3.31 10.07
N PHE A 97 -2.38 3.84 11.22
CA PHE A 97 -3.38 4.90 11.26
C PHE A 97 -2.85 6.21 10.68
N TRP A 98 -1.61 6.59 11.01
CA TRP A 98 -0.98 7.77 10.44
C TRP A 98 -0.83 7.65 8.91
N GLU A 99 -0.50 6.47 8.43
CA GLU A 99 -0.48 6.22 6.98
C GLU A 99 -1.84 6.50 6.36
N SER A 100 -2.91 5.97 6.92
CA SER A 100 -4.27 6.15 6.39
C SER A 100 -4.79 7.58 6.46
N SER A 101 -4.39 8.35 7.51
CA SER A 101 -4.91 9.71 7.74
C SER A 101 -4.08 10.80 7.09
N ASP A 102 -2.78 10.61 6.96
CA ASP A 102 -1.84 11.65 6.52
C ASP A 102 -1.02 11.26 5.28
N TRP A 103 -0.34 10.11 5.31
CA TRP A 103 0.61 9.73 4.26
C TRP A 103 -0.06 9.27 2.97
N ASP A 104 -0.97 8.30 3.07
CA ASP A 104 -1.68 7.79 1.88
C ASP A 104 -2.52 8.87 1.19
N PRO A 105 -3.30 9.73 1.88
CA PRO A 105 -4.02 10.82 1.23
C PRO A 105 -3.10 11.85 0.53
N ALA A 106 -1.93 12.13 1.11
CA ALA A 106 -0.95 13.01 0.50
C ALA A 106 -0.38 12.41 -0.79
N CYS A 107 0.04 11.15 -0.74
CA CYS A 107 0.51 10.41 -1.92
C CYS A 107 -0.58 10.22 -2.96
N ALA A 108 -1.79 9.84 -2.53
CA ALA A 108 -2.91 9.55 -3.42
C ALA A 108 -3.34 10.76 -4.25
N THR A 109 -3.28 11.98 -3.71
CA THR A 109 -3.56 13.20 -4.47
C THR A 109 -2.61 13.35 -5.65
N LEU A 110 -1.31 13.19 -5.42
CA LEU A 110 -0.30 13.29 -6.48
C LEU A 110 -0.39 12.12 -7.47
N ILE A 111 -0.62 10.90 -6.98
CA ILE A 111 -0.82 9.72 -7.84
C ILE A 111 -2.03 9.92 -8.73
N PHE A 112 -3.13 10.41 -8.17
CA PHE A 112 -4.36 10.64 -8.95
C PHE A 112 -4.14 11.68 -10.03
N GLU A 113 -3.66 12.87 -9.68
CA GLU A 113 -3.52 13.99 -10.63
C GLU A 113 -2.48 13.71 -11.71
N ARG A 114 -1.32 13.15 -11.33
CA ARG A 114 -0.20 13.01 -12.26
C ARG A 114 -0.16 11.70 -13.03
N PHE A 115 -0.94 10.69 -12.59
CA PHE A 115 -0.93 9.38 -13.24
C PHE A 115 -2.35 8.86 -13.52
N VAL A 116 -3.18 8.63 -12.49
CA VAL A 116 -4.44 7.90 -12.61
C VAL A 116 -5.43 8.68 -13.50
N LYS A 117 -5.55 9.99 -13.32
CA LYS A 117 -6.46 10.85 -14.08
C LYS A 117 -6.21 10.76 -15.60
N GLY A 118 -4.95 10.86 -16.01
CA GLY A 118 -4.55 10.69 -17.42
C GLY A 118 -4.79 9.27 -17.94
N PHE A 119 -4.46 8.26 -17.12
CA PHE A 119 -4.64 6.86 -17.49
C PHE A 119 -6.11 6.49 -17.78
N PHE A 120 -7.07 7.06 -17.03
CA PHE A 120 -8.50 6.85 -17.24
C PHE A 120 -9.16 7.90 -18.14
N GLY A 121 -8.39 8.71 -18.88
CA GLY A 121 -8.93 9.70 -19.84
C GLY A 121 -9.54 10.93 -19.17
N GLY A 122 -9.25 11.21 -17.91
CA GLY A 122 -9.76 12.37 -17.15
C GLY A 122 -9.06 13.71 -17.46
N GLY A 123 -8.21 13.75 -18.48
CA GLY A 123 -7.49 14.95 -18.88
C GLY A 123 -6.19 15.20 -18.11
N PRO A 124 -5.56 16.39 -18.26
CA PRO A 124 -4.31 16.73 -17.61
C PRO A 124 -4.48 16.93 -16.09
N ALA A 125 -3.34 16.89 -15.38
CA ALA A 125 -3.30 17.22 -13.96
C ALA A 125 -3.82 18.65 -13.70
N ASP A 126 -4.58 18.82 -12.63
CA ASP A 126 -4.99 20.15 -12.15
C ASP A 126 -3.84 20.74 -11.30
N PRO A 127 -3.23 21.87 -11.73
CA PRO A 127 -2.13 22.46 -11.00
C PRO A 127 -2.46 22.84 -9.55
N ALA A 128 -3.70 23.25 -9.28
CA ALA A 128 -4.13 23.64 -7.94
C ALA A 128 -4.24 22.40 -7.02
N GLU A 129 -4.73 21.27 -7.52
CA GLU A 129 -4.78 20.02 -6.76
C GLU A 129 -3.38 19.42 -6.57
N VAL A 130 -2.50 19.54 -7.57
CA VAL A 130 -1.09 19.15 -7.45
C VAL A 130 -0.41 19.94 -6.34
N GLU A 131 -0.59 21.27 -6.28
CA GLU A 131 -0.01 22.13 -5.24
C GLU A 131 -0.51 21.75 -3.83
N LYS A 132 -1.80 21.48 -3.69
CA LYS A 132 -2.38 20.95 -2.44
C LYS A 132 -1.78 19.61 -2.07
N GLY A 133 -1.60 18.72 -3.06
CA GLY A 133 -0.95 17.42 -2.88
C GLY A 133 0.50 17.56 -2.40
N LEU A 134 1.28 18.45 -3.03
CA LEU A 134 2.66 18.73 -2.65
C LEU A 134 2.75 19.28 -1.22
N THR A 135 1.88 20.21 -0.85
CA THR A 135 1.83 20.76 0.52
C THR A 135 1.59 19.66 1.55
N LYS A 136 0.62 18.77 1.32
CA LYS A 136 0.35 17.62 2.20
C LYS A 136 1.54 16.65 2.22
N PHE A 137 2.10 16.35 1.05
CA PHE A 137 3.23 15.43 0.91
C PHE A 137 4.44 15.94 1.71
N HIS A 138 4.84 17.19 1.53
CA HIS A 138 5.96 17.77 2.25
C HIS A 138 5.75 17.77 3.77
N ARG A 139 4.51 18.03 4.24
CA ARG A 139 4.18 17.94 5.66
C ARG A 139 4.40 16.53 6.21
N ALA A 140 3.86 15.52 5.55
CA ALA A 140 3.97 14.14 5.99
C ALA A 140 5.39 13.59 5.81
N ALA A 141 6.05 13.89 4.68
CA ALA A 141 7.42 13.46 4.40
C ALA A 141 8.44 14.00 5.40
N LYS A 142 8.27 15.24 5.89
CA LYS A 142 9.12 15.79 6.98
C LYS A 142 9.04 14.95 8.26
N VAL A 143 7.82 14.54 8.65
CA VAL A 143 7.60 13.69 9.83
C VAL A 143 8.28 12.34 9.63
N LEU A 144 8.02 11.68 8.49
CA LEU A 144 8.57 10.37 8.18
C LEU A 144 10.10 10.39 8.08
N ASN A 145 10.66 11.37 7.37
CA ASN A 145 12.11 11.51 7.19
C ASN A 145 12.83 11.75 8.53
N ALA A 146 12.28 12.62 9.39
CA ALA A 146 12.84 12.86 10.71
C ALA A 146 12.76 11.60 11.59
N HIS A 147 11.66 10.85 11.52
CA HIS A 147 11.50 9.61 12.26
C HIS A 147 12.50 8.53 11.85
N LEU A 148 12.78 8.41 10.55
CA LEU A 148 13.69 7.40 10.00
C LEU A 148 15.18 7.68 10.26
N LYS A 149 15.54 8.87 10.77
CA LYS A 149 16.93 9.22 11.07
C LYS A 149 17.51 8.24 12.10
N GLY A 150 18.54 7.50 11.68
CA GLY A 150 19.20 6.50 12.51
C GLY A 150 18.38 5.22 12.74
N ARG A 151 17.29 5.01 12.00
CA ARG A 151 16.42 3.82 12.07
C ARG A 151 16.45 3.05 10.77
N ASN A 152 16.45 1.71 10.87
CA ASN A 152 16.34 0.85 9.71
C ASN A 152 14.88 0.59 9.31
N TYR A 153 13.95 0.63 10.27
CA TYR A 153 12.53 0.34 10.09
C TYR A 153 11.66 1.33 10.86
N ILE A 154 10.38 1.36 10.52
CA ILE A 154 9.40 2.29 11.13
C ILE A 154 9.22 2.00 12.62
N CYS A 155 9.08 0.73 13.00
CA CYS A 155 8.81 0.34 14.38
C CYS A 155 9.96 -0.50 14.94
N GLY A 156 10.71 0.06 15.88
CA GLY A 156 11.79 -0.67 16.54
C GLY A 156 12.96 -1.02 15.63
N GLY A 157 13.58 -2.15 15.91
CA GLY A 157 14.78 -2.63 15.21
C GLY A 157 14.52 -3.66 14.11
N GLN A 158 13.26 -4.00 13.82
CA GLN A 158 12.89 -5.06 12.89
C GLN A 158 11.81 -4.60 11.91
N LEU A 159 11.76 -5.26 10.75
CA LEU A 159 10.72 -5.07 9.74
C LEU A 159 9.34 -5.41 10.33
N THR A 160 8.36 -4.55 10.08
CA THR A 160 6.98 -4.74 10.53
C THR A 160 5.99 -4.50 9.40
N VAL A 161 4.73 -4.83 9.61
CA VAL A 161 3.66 -4.55 8.66
C VAL A 161 3.50 -3.04 8.41
N ALA A 162 3.93 -2.16 9.34
CA ALA A 162 3.92 -0.71 9.14
C ALA A 162 4.89 -0.27 8.03
N ASP A 163 6.03 -0.96 7.87
CA ASP A 163 6.98 -0.66 6.79
C ASP A 163 6.36 -0.94 5.42
N PHE A 164 5.65 -2.05 5.27
CA PHE A 164 4.92 -2.37 4.04
C PHE A 164 3.80 -1.35 3.78
N SER A 165 3.08 -0.96 4.84
CA SER A 165 1.98 0.00 4.73
C SER A 165 2.47 1.35 4.22
N ILE A 166 3.46 1.94 4.88
CA ILE A 166 3.98 3.28 4.58
C ILE A 166 4.81 3.28 3.29
N GLY A 167 5.50 2.16 2.99
CA GLY A 167 6.31 2.02 1.78
C GLY A 167 5.49 1.83 0.51
N ALA A 168 4.30 1.24 0.60
CA ALA A 168 3.51 0.88 -0.58
C ALA A 168 3.22 2.05 -1.55
N PRO A 169 2.85 3.27 -1.12
CA PRO A 169 2.65 4.39 -2.03
C PRO A 169 3.89 4.77 -2.84
N LEU A 170 5.09 4.46 -2.35
CA LEU A 170 6.35 4.83 -3.00
C LEU A 170 6.65 4.01 -4.28
N ILE A 171 5.90 2.93 -4.57
CA ILE A 171 5.98 2.26 -5.88
C ILE A 171 5.58 3.22 -7.02
N MET A 172 4.80 4.25 -6.70
CA MET A 172 4.35 5.28 -7.64
C MET A 172 5.21 6.54 -7.60
N ALA A 173 6.36 6.53 -6.91
CA ALA A 173 7.19 7.72 -6.73
C ALA A 173 7.63 8.35 -8.05
N VAL A 174 8.04 7.53 -9.03
CA VAL A 174 8.47 8.01 -10.35
C VAL A 174 7.28 8.53 -11.17
N PRO A 175 6.22 7.74 -11.45
CA PRO A 175 5.12 8.22 -12.28
C PRO A 175 4.34 9.37 -11.65
N ALA A 176 4.24 9.43 -10.31
CA ALA A 176 3.59 10.54 -9.60
C ALA A 176 4.56 11.70 -9.26
N GLN A 177 5.84 11.59 -9.65
CA GLN A 177 6.86 12.62 -9.45
C GLN A 177 6.92 13.11 -7.99
N PHE A 178 7.06 12.15 -7.05
CA PHE A 178 7.20 12.51 -5.64
C PHE A 178 8.54 13.23 -5.41
N PRO A 179 8.56 14.38 -4.72
CA PRO A 179 9.78 15.15 -4.46
C PRO A 179 10.60 14.50 -3.33
N LEU A 180 11.21 13.34 -3.62
CA LEU A 180 11.97 12.56 -2.64
C LEU A 180 13.42 13.03 -2.47
N GLU A 181 13.89 13.94 -3.30
CA GLU A 181 15.27 14.48 -3.26
C GLU A 181 15.57 15.11 -1.90
N ASP A 182 14.59 15.78 -1.32
CA ASP A 182 14.69 16.47 -0.02
C ASP A 182 14.62 15.52 1.18
N TYR A 183 14.38 14.22 0.95
CA TYR A 183 14.09 13.24 2.00
C TYR A 183 15.03 12.03 1.94
N PRO A 184 16.33 12.21 2.26
CA PRO A 184 17.34 11.15 2.10
C PRO A 184 17.06 9.92 2.96
N GLU A 185 16.46 10.08 4.16
CA GLU A 185 16.16 8.93 5.02
C GLU A 185 14.99 8.10 4.50
N ILE A 186 13.99 8.73 3.87
CA ILE A 186 12.90 8.00 3.18
C ILE A 186 13.50 7.21 2.01
N ARG A 187 14.36 7.82 1.20
CA ARG A 187 15.02 7.16 0.08
C ARG A 187 15.85 5.96 0.53
N ARG A 188 16.66 6.14 1.57
CA ARG A 188 17.50 5.07 2.14
C ARG A 188 16.64 3.90 2.63
N TRP A 189 15.61 4.20 3.43
CA TRP A 189 14.71 3.20 3.97
C TRP A 189 13.92 2.49 2.86
N TYR A 190 13.37 3.24 1.91
CA TYR A 190 12.63 2.64 0.79
C TYR A 190 13.50 1.73 -0.07
N ALA A 191 14.76 2.08 -0.29
CA ALA A 191 15.69 1.21 -1.03
C ALA A 191 15.86 -0.16 -0.35
N GLN A 192 15.85 -0.23 0.99
CA GLN A 192 15.89 -1.50 1.72
C GLN A 192 14.61 -2.34 1.51
N LEU A 193 13.44 -1.69 1.53
CA LEU A 193 12.17 -2.37 1.26
C LEU A 193 12.10 -2.87 -0.19
N ALA A 194 12.50 -2.03 -1.13
CA ALA A 194 12.51 -2.36 -2.55
C ALA A 194 13.43 -3.56 -2.88
N ALA A 195 14.47 -3.80 -2.09
CA ALA A 195 15.37 -4.94 -2.24
C ALA A 195 14.79 -6.26 -1.67
N LEU A 196 13.68 -6.24 -0.93
CA LEU A 196 13.07 -7.46 -0.39
C LEU A 196 12.55 -8.37 -1.51
N PRO A 197 12.83 -9.68 -1.49
CA PRO A 197 12.31 -10.61 -2.50
C PRO A 197 10.79 -10.56 -2.65
N ALA A 198 10.07 -10.42 -1.54
CA ALA A 198 8.61 -10.31 -1.53
C ALA A 198 8.12 -9.03 -2.21
N TRP A 199 8.84 -7.92 -2.03
CA TRP A 199 8.56 -6.65 -2.70
C TRP A 199 8.73 -6.76 -4.21
N GLN A 200 9.83 -7.37 -4.65
CA GLN A 200 10.12 -7.61 -6.06
C GLN A 200 9.09 -8.55 -6.70
N LYS A 201 8.70 -9.62 -5.98
CA LYS A 201 7.63 -10.52 -6.43
C LYS A 201 6.31 -9.78 -6.64
N ALA A 202 5.94 -8.91 -5.71
CA ALA A 202 4.71 -8.11 -5.83
C ALA A 202 4.79 -7.09 -6.99
N LEU A 203 5.95 -6.46 -7.21
CA LEU A 203 6.16 -5.57 -8.36
C LEU A 203 6.01 -6.30 -9.69
N ALA A 204 6.56 -7.50 -9.80
CA ALA A 204 6.46 -8.32 -11.02
C ALA A 204 5.00 -8.67 -11.36
N MET A 205 4.14 -8.85 -10.35
CA MET A 205 2.69 -9.08 -10.58
C MET A 205 2.01 -7.86 -11.20
N GLY A 206 2.47 -6.64 -10.88
CA GLY A 206 1.95 -5.40 -11.47
C GLY A 206 2.37 -5.19 -12.94
N GLN A 207 3.42 -5.90 -13.39
CA GLN A 207 3.96 -5.80 -14.74
C GLN A 207 3.45 -6.91 -15.68
N MET A 208 2.66 -7.86 -15.16
CA MET A 208 2.11 -8.93 -16.00
C MET A 208 1.24 -8.34 -17.11
N PRO A 209 1.40 -8.80 -18.37
CA PRO A 209 0.47 -8.46 -19.43
C PRO A 209 -0.93 -8.85 -18.98
N GLN A 210 -1.85 -7.90 -19.04
CA GLN A 210 -3.26 -8.22 -18.84
C GLN A 210 -3.63 -9.28 -19.86
N ALA A 211 -4.08 -10.45 -19.41
CA ALA A 211 -4.59 -11.47 -20.31
C ALA A 211 -5.67 -10.82 -21.18
N ALA A 212 -5.48 -10.89 -22.49
CA ALA A 212 -6.34 -10.33 -23.52
C ALA A 212 -7.76 -10.94 -23.47
#